data_0eed03abe3dad4029fea8a3cbe6e3dc6
#
_entry.id   0eed03abe3dad4029fea8a3cbe6e3dc6
#
_cell.length_a   1.000
_cell.length_b   1.000
_cell.length_c   1.000
_cell.angle_alpha   90.00
_cell.angle_beta   90.00
_cell.angle_gamma   90.00
#
_symmetry.space_group_name_H-M   'P 1'
#
loop_
_entity.id
_entity.type
_entity.pdbx_description
1 polymer ?
#
loop_
_entity_poly.entity_id
_entity_poly.type
_entity_poly.pdbx_seq_one_letter_code
_entity_poly.pdbx_strand_id
1 'polypeptide(L)'
;MKQQPNNERPADLAVQDSVGGMARRLLNPAHLKDLARRSAATLREQGAEQLWRDVSFRVGLAFHHDDWRHRADLPLRRTLKAQRAANLQGPCVSVVVPVFNTPLRFFDQMVKSVQRQTYGNWQLVLVDASDDAHGEVSRRAQQYAAKDSRITYQKIENQGIAANTTAGFAAATGGYLALLDHDDVLYPNALFECVQTIQKTGADFVYSDEIVLSADLKQLGGYHFKPDFAPDYLRGVNFITHLAVFSRPLLDAAGAYESSEFDGAQDHDLILRLTEKAHKIEHIKQVLYIWRGHAGSTAAGMEAKPYAIAAGERAIAAQLQRLGLPGRAMAVPDAPGAFQVRYELTGRPLISVLIPNKDHTDDLD
;
A
#
# COMPACT_ATOMS: atom_id res chain seq x y z
N MET A 1 -41.25 -28.35 -11.34
CA MET A 1 -40.40 -27.75 -12.37
C MET A 1 -40.81 -26.29 -12.56
N LYS A 2 -40.18 -25.37 -11.86
CA LYS A 2 -40.23 -23.91 -12.10
C LYS A 2 -38.79 -23.45 -12.12
N GLN A 3 -38.39 -22.89 -13.26
CA GLN A 3 -37.04 -22.37 -13.54
C GLN A 3 -36.73 -21.22 -12.57
N GLN A 4 -35.57 -21.28 -11.93
CA GLN A 4 -34.99 -20.15 -11.20
C GLN A 4 -34.51 -19.12 -12.25
N PRO A 5 -34.67 -17.81 -11.98
CA PRO A 5 -34.09 -16.79 -12.83
C PRO A 5 -32.59 -16.73 -12.63
N ASN A 6 -31.86 -16.71 -13.71
CA ASN A 6 -30.44 -16.45 -13.85
C ASN A 6 -30.08 -15.16 -13.11
N ASN A 7 -29.25 -15.28 -12.10
CA ASN A 7 -28.61 -14.16 -11.44
C ASN A 7 -27.37 -13.79 -12.27
N GLU A 8 -27.56 -13.08 -13.37
CA GLU A 8 -26.50 -12.44 -14.10
C GLU A 8 -25.93 -11.30 -13.23
N ARG A 9 -24.69 -11.49 -12.79
CA ARG A 9 -23.89 -10.41 -12.21
C ARG A 9 -23.85 -9.26 -13.21
N PRO A 10 -23.90 -7.99 -12.79
CA PRO A 10 -23.57 -6.90 -13.69
C PRO A 10 -22.03 -6.89 -13.94
N ALA A 11 -21.57 -7.82 -14.77
CA ALA A 11 -20.41 -7.61 -15.57
C ALA A 11 -20.85 -6.65 -16.68
N ASP A 12 -20.05 -5.62 -16.91
CA ASP A 12 -20.14 -4.66 -18.01
C ASP A 12 -20.46 -3.22 -17.60
N LEU A 13 -19.62 -2.70 -16.69
CA LEU A 13 -19.20 -1.30 -16.81
C LEU A 13 -17.79 -1.22 -17.48
N ALA A 14 -17.41 -2.22 -18.20
CA ALA A 14 -16.39 -2.12 -19.25
C ALA A 14 -17.08 -1.50 -20.47
N VAL A 15 -17.16 -0.18 -20.51
CA VAL A 15 -17.45 0.54 -21.74
C VAL A 15 -16.29 0.23 -22.70
N GLN A 16 -16.43 -0.84 -23.47
CA GLN A 16 -15.70 -1.04 -24.72
C GLN A 16 -16.17 0.04 -25.69
N ASP A 17 -15.73 1.27 -25.49
CA ASP A 17 -15.77 2.25 -26.57
C ASP A 17 -14.74 1.78 -27.61
N SER A 18 -15.22 1.07 -28.62
CA SER A 18 -14.44 0.78 -29.82
C SER A 18 -13.91 2.12 -30.38
N VAL A 19 -12.74 2.08 -31.04
CA VAL A 19 -12.16 3.22 -31.76
C VAL A 19 -13.22 3.97 -32.62
N GLY A 20 -14.20 3.24 -33.16
CA GLY A 20 -15.34 3.79 -33.90
C GLY A 20 -16.35 4.56 -33.03
N GLY A 21 -16.56 4.18 -31.78
CA GLY A 21 -17.43 4.90 -30.84
C GLY A 21 -16.81 6.23 -30.41
N MET A 22 -15.50 6.22 -30.18
CA MET A 22 -14.74 7.44 -29.83
C MET A 22 -14.69 8.42 -31.00
N ALA A 23 -14.45 7.94 -32.22
CA ALA A 23 -14.47 8.78 -33.43
C ALA A 23 -15.85 9.45 -33.63
N ARG A 24 -16.96 8.73 -33.39
CA ARG A 24 -18.32 9.30 -33.45
C ARG A 24 -18.58 10.37 -32.38
N ARG A 25 -18.03 10.19 -31.15
CA ARG A 25 -18.14 11.21 -30.09
C ARG A 25 -17.32 12.46 -30.40
N LEU A 26 -16.12 12.30 -30.94
CA LEU A 26 -15.26 13.41 -31.38
C LEU A 26 -15.85 14.21 -32.54
N LEU A 27 -16.74 13.62 -33.35
CA LEU A 27 -17.45 14.30 -34.45
C LEU A 27 -18.73 15.01 -34.00
N ASN A 28 -19.12 14.89 -32.71
CA ASN A 28 -20.31 15.58 -32.18
C ASN A 28 -19.93 17.02 -31.75
N PRO A 29 -20.52 18.06 -32.42
CA PRO A 29 -20.18 19.47 -32.11
C PRO A 29 -20.47 19.90 -30.67
N ALA A 30 -21.49 19.34 -30.04
CA ALA A 30 -21.82 19.63 -28.64
C ALA A 30 -20.75 19.04 -27.69
N HIS A 31 -20.28 17.83 -27.97
CA HIS A 31 -19.23 17.19 -27.22
C HIS A 31 -17.89 17.92 -27.37
N LEU A 32 -17.54 18.37 -28.58
CA LEU A 32 -16.33 19.17 -28.82
C LEU A 32 -16.36 20.49 -28.09
N LYS A 33 -17.50 21.19 -28.05
CA LYS A 33 -17.65 22.43 -27.27
C LYS A 33 -17.48 22.22 -25.77
N ASP A 34 -18.04 21.14 -25.20
CA ASP A 34 -17.89 20.80 -23.80
C ASP A 34 -16.44 20.43 -23.48
N LEU A 35 -15.82 19.63 -24.34
CA LEU A 35 -14.41 19.25 -24.21
C LEU A 35 -13.49 20.48 -24.25
N ALA A 36 -13.70 21.40 -25.20
CA ALA A 36 -12.93 22.64 -25.30
C ALA A 36 -13.09 23.52 -24.05
N ARG A 37 -14.33 23.64 -23.55
CA ARG A 37 -14.61 24.42 -22.33
C ARG A 37 -13.92 23.83 -21.10
N ARG A 38 -14.00 22.51 -20.90
CA ARG A 38 -13.32 21.82 -19.80
C ARG A 38 -11.80 21.93 -19.93
N SER A 39 -11.25 21.74 -21.13
CA SER A 39 -9.82 21.90 -21.37
C SER A 39 -9.32 23.31 -21.09
N ALA A 40 -10.11 24.34 -21.46
CA ALA A 40 -9.80 25.73 -21.15
C ALA A 40 -9.87 26.02 -19.64
N ALA A 41 -10.82 25.43 -18.91
CA ALA A 41 -10.92 25.53 -17.45
C ALA A 41 -9.70 24.86 -16.80
N THR A 42 -9.37 23.61 -17.17
CA THR A 42 -8.18 22.90 -16.67
C THR A 42 -6.91 23.69 -16.93
N LEU A 43 -6.74 24.24 -18.14
CA LEU A 43 -5.57 25.05 -18.48
C LEU A 43 -5.46 26.29 -17.58
N ARG A 44 -6.57 26.96 -17.31
CA ARG A 44 -6.61 28.20 -16.50
C ARG A 44 -6.38 27.91 -15.02
N GLU A 45 -7.02 26.88 -14.48
CA GLU A 45 -7.03 26.57 -13.03
C GLU A 45 -5.84 25.72 -12.60
N GLN A 46 -5.46 24.76 -13.43
CA GLN A 46 -4.50 23.73 -13.09
C GLN A 46 -3.24 23.73 -13.97
N GLY A 47 -3.24 24.48 -15.07
CA GLY A 47 -2.10 24.69 -15.95
C GLY A 47 -1.92 23.64 -17.04
N ALA A 48 -0.96 23.89 -17.94
CA ALA A 48 -0.73 23.09 -19.15
C ALA A 48 -0.31 21.64 -18.86
N GLU A 49 0.40 21.39 -17.77
CA GLU A 49 0.85 20.02 -17.40
C GLU A 49 -0.35 19.14 -17.02
N GLN A 50 -1.33 19.67 -16.29
CA GLN A 50 -2.53 18.91 -15.96
C GLN A 50 -3.38 18.67 -17.21
N LEU A 51 -3.55 19.68 -18.05
CA LEU A 51 -4.27 19.52 -19.32
C LEU A 51 -3.62 18.43 -20.20
N TRP A 52 -2.29 18.44 -20.33
CA TRP A 52 -1.58 17.42 -21.07
C TRP A 52 -1.78 16.03 -20.48
N ARG A 53 -1.77 15.92 -19.15
CA ARG A 53 -2.02 14.66 -18.44
C ARG A 53 -3.44 14.14 -18.72
N ASP A 54 -4.47 15.00 -18.63
CA ASP A 54 -5.85 14.64 -18.88
C ASP A 54 -6.07 14.20 -20.33
N VAL A 55 -5.47 14.89 -21.30
CA VAL A 55 -5.51 14.51 -22.70
C VAL A 55 -4.79 13.18 -22.93
N SER A 56 -3.58 13.04 -22.40
CA SER A 56 -2.78 11.80 -22.52
C SER A 56 -3.50 10.60 -21.89
N PHE A 57 -4.12 10.79 -20.73
CA PHE A 57 -4.92 9.78 -20.07
C PHE A 57 -6.09 9.29 -20.94
N ARG A 58 -6.86 10.22 -21.53
CA ARG A 58 -8.00 9.91 -22.41
C ARG A 58 -7.56 9.22 -23.69
N VAL A 59 -6.47 9.68 -24.28
CA VAL A 59 -5.88 9.04 -25.47
C VAL A 59 -5.37 7.64 -25.11
N GLY A 60 -4.69 7.50 -23.98
CA GLY A 60 -4.22 6.23 -23.47
C GLY A 60 -5.34 5.22 -23.21
N LEU A 61 -6.47 5.65 -22.62
CA LEU A 61 -7.65 4.82 -22.44
C LEU A 61 -8.22 4.31 -23.77
N ALA A 62 -8.02 5.03 -24.87
CA ALA A 62 -8.50 4.61 -26.18
C ALA A 62 -7.61 3.57 -26.86
N PHE A 63 -6.30 3.59 -26.60
CA PHE A 63 -5.31 2.80 -27.32
C PHE A 63 -4.57 1.77 -26.45
N HIS A 64 -4.42 2.06 -25.16
CA HIS A 64 -3.66 1.23 -24.20
C HIS A 64 -4.31 1.35 -22.81
N HIS A 65 -5.35 0.60 -22.55
CA HIS A 65 -6.20 0.73 -21.38
C HIS A 65 -5.46 0.74 -20.03
N ASP A 66 -4.34 0.01 -19.91
CA ASP A 66 -3.72 -0.23 -18.61
C ASP A 66 -2.49 0.63 -18.33
N ASP A 67 -1.77 1.06 -19.36
CA ASP A 67 -0.48 1.79 -19.20
C ASP A 67 -0.63 3.22 -18.68
N TRP A 68 -1.82 3.81 -18.74
CA TRP A 68 -2.02 5.22 -18.46
C TRP A 68 -2.67 5.51 -17.12
N ARG A 69 -3.35 4.55 -16.51
CA ARG A 69 -4.09 4.77 -15.27
C ARG A 69 -3.18 5.18 -14.12
N HIS A 70 -2.07 4.49 -13.91
CA HIS A 70 -1.13 4.81 -12.84
C HIS A 70 -0.42 6.17 -13.04
N ARG A 71 -0.33 6.66 -14.29
CA ARG A 71 0.27 7.97 -14.56
C ARG A 71 -0.60 9.13 -14.09
N ALA A 72 -1.92 8.93 -14.00
CA ALA A 72 -2.82 9.93 -13.46
C ALA A 72 -2.62 10.14 -11.95
N ASP A 73 -2.13 9.12 -11.23
CA ASP A 73 -1.90 9.19 -9.80
C ASP A 73 -0.54 9.80 -9.44
N LEU A 74 0.39 9.87 -10.39
CA LEU A 74 1.67 10.54 -10.15
C LEU A 74 1.47 12.03 -9.89
N PRO A 75 2.10 12.59 -8.86
CA PRO A 75 2.03 14.02 -8.60
C PRO A 75 2.62 14.83 -9.76
N LEU A 76 2.02 15.98 -10.02
CA LEU A 76 2.48 16.89 -11.08
C LEU A 76 3.91 17.33 -10.84
N ARG A 77 4.67 17.53 -11.90
CA ARG A 77 6.06 18.04 -11.81
C ARG A 77 6.15 19.34 -11.03
N ARG A 78 5.18 20.24 -11.20
CA ARG A 78 5.10 21.50 -10.44
C ARG A 78 4.96 21.24 -8.94
N THR A 79 4.13 20.26 -8.53
CA THR A 79 3.97 19.85 -7.14
C THR A 79 5.27 19.31 -6.57
N LEU A 80 5.93 18.39 -7.27
CA LEU A 80 7.22 17.84 -6.84
C LEU A 80 8.31 18.92 -6.74
N LYS A 81 8.31 19.89 -7.67
CA LYS A 81 9.23 21.03 -7.64
C LYS A 81 8.93 21.93 -6.42
N ALA A 82 7.65 22.20 -6.15
CA ALA A 82 7.24 22.99 -4.99
C ALA A 82 7.61 22.31 -3.67
N GLN A 83 7.40 21.00 -3.55
CA GLN A 83 7.78 20.23 -2.37
C GLN A 83 9.29 20.26 -2.10
N ARG A 84 10.11 20.10 -3.16
CA ARG A 84 11.58 20.23 -3.03
C ARG A 84 11.99 21.65 -2.61
N ALA A 85 11.35 22.66 -3.19
CA ALA A 85 11.63 24.07 -2.85
C ALA A 85 11.17 24.43 -1.45
N ALA A 86 10.09 23.84 -0.96
CA ALA A 86 9.62 24.03 0.40
C ALA A 86 10.61 23.52 1.46
N ASN A 87 11.50 22.58 1.07
CA ASN A 87 12.55 22.02 1.93
C ASN A 87 12.00 21.68 3.33
N LEU A 88 10.91 20.87 3.35
CA LEU A 88 10.22 20.52 4.58
C LEU A 88 11.21 19.99 5.61
N GLN A 89 11.29 20.66 6.76
CA GLN A 89 12.07 20.19 7.89
C GLN A 89 11.22 19.24 8.72
N GLY A 90 11.81 18.19 9.27
CA GLY A 90 11.08 17.21 10.06
C GLY A 90 11.97 16.05 10.51
N PRO A 91 11.39 15.01 11.12
CA PRO A 91 12.16 13.87 11.62
C PRO A 91 12.82 13.10 10.47
N CYS A 92 13.99 12.52 10.74
CA CYS A 92 14.58 11.54 9.81
C CYS A 92 13.66 10.32 9.72
N VAL A 93 13.37 9.89 8.49
CA VAL A 93 12.63 8.65 8.20
C VAL A 93 13.62 7.60 7.72
N SER A 94 13.80 6.52 8.49
CA SER A 94 14.59 5.37 8.06
C SER A 94 13.72 4.41 7.26
N VAL A 95 14.00 4.30 5.97
CA VAL A 95 13.39 3.31 5.08
C VAL A 95 14.19 2.01 5.20
N VAL A 96 13.59 1.00 5.79
CA VAL A 96 14.22 -0.31 6.05
C VAL A 96 13.84 -1.28 4.94
N VAL A 97 14.84 -1.88 4.32
CA VAL A 97 14.69 -2.81 3.19
C VAL A 97 15.46 -4.09 3.47
N PRO A 98 14.76 -5.18 3.83
CA PRO A 98 15.36 -6.52 3.83
C PRO A 98 15.55 -6.97 2.39
N VAL A 99 16.79 -7.26 1.99
CA VAL A 99 17.17 -7.65 0.62
C VAL A 99 17.51 -9.14 0.59
N PHE A 100 16.87 -9.89 -0.30
CA PHE A 100 17.17 -11.30 -0.50
C PHE A 100 17.00 -11.69 -1.97
N ASN A 101 18.10 -12.06 -2.64
CA ASN A 101 18.14 -12.58 -4.02
C ASN A 101 17.34 -11.74 -5.03
N THR A 102 17.38 -10.42 -4.87
CA THR A 102 16.58 -9.48 -5.65
C THR A 102 17.11 -9.37 -7.08
N PRO A 103 16.26 -9.42 -8.11
CA PRO A 103 16.68 -9.06 -9.47
C PRO A 103 17.27 -7.64 -9.49
N LEU A 104 18.50 -7.50 -10.02
CA LEU A 104 19.26 -6.24 -9.95
C LEU A 104 18.49 -5.04 -10.50
N ARG A 105 17.66 -5.25 -11.53
CA ARG A 105 16.79 -4.22 -12.09
C ARG A 105 15.76 -3.71 -11.06
N PHE A 106 15.14 -4.59 -10.29
CA PHE A 106 14.16 -4.22 -9.28
C PHE A 106 14.84 -3.48 -8.13
N PHE A 107 15.96 -4.02 -7.66
CA PHE A 107 16.79 -3.38 -6.65
C PHE A 107 17.19 -1.95 -7.04
N ASP A 108 17.70 -1.75 -8.27
CA ASP A 108 18.06 -0.41 -8.77
C ASP A 108 16.84 0.54 -8.82
N GLN A 109 15.66 0.04 -9.18
CA GLN A 109 14.44 0.84 -9.24
C GLN A 109 13.95 1.23 -7.84
N MET A 110 14.02 0.30 -6.89
CA MET A 110 13.71 0.53 -5.49
C MET A 110 14.62 1.61 -4.89
N VAL A 111 15.95 1.46 -4.96
CA VAL A 111 16.91 2.45 -4.42
C VAL A 111 16.70 3.82 -5.05
N LYS A 112 16.54 3.88 -6.38
CA LYS A 112 16.29 5.15 -7.09
C LYS A 112 14.98 5.81 -6.68
N SER A 113 13.96 5.05 -6.29
CA SER A 113 12.68 5.61 -5.83
C SER A 113 12.85 6.36 -4.50
N VAL A 114 13.68 5.84 -3.60
CA VAL A 114 14.03 6.52 -2.35
C VAL A 114 14.90 7.75 -2.59
N GLN A 115 15.92 7.64 -3.45
CA GLN A 115 16.78 8.78 -3.80
C GLN A 115 16.01 9.94 -4.48
N ARG A 116 14.89 9.65 -5.13
CA ARG A 116 14.05 10.65 -5.82
C ARG A 116 13.01 11.31 -4.92
N GLN A 117 12.92 10.94 -3.66
CA GLN A 117 11.97 11.53 -2.73
C GLN A 117 12.11 13.06 -2.68
N THR A 118 10.96 13.75 -2.57
CA THR A 118 10.92 15.21 -2.41
C THR A 118 11.26 15.65 -0.99
N TYR A 119 11.11 14.77 -0.02
CA TYR A 119 11.61 14.95 1.34
C TYR A 119 13.07 14.50 1.43
N GLY A 120 13.95 15.34 1.96
CA GLY A 120 15.40 15.10 1.94
C GLY A 120 15.98 14.39 3.15
N ASN A 121 15.30 14.46 4.32
CA ASN A 121 15.81 13.91 5.59
C ASN A 121 15.38 12.46 5.80
N TRP A 122 16.01 11.55 5.05
CA TRP A 122 15.78 10.11 5.13
C TRP A 122 17.10 9.34 5.22
N GLN A 123 17.03 8.16 5.77
CA GLN A 123 18.04 7.11 5.72
C GLN A 123 17.48 5.90 4.96
N LEU A 124 18.24 5.30 4.08
CA LEU A 124 17.91 4.00 3.47
C LEU A 124 18.79 2.92 4.10
N VAL A 125 18.18 1.95 4.76
CA VAL A 125 18.86 0.84 5.43
C VAL A 125 18.69 -0.41 4.60
N LEU A 126 19.76 -0.87 3.94
CA LEU A 126 19.80 -2.07 3.12
C LEU A 126 20.38 -3.21 3.94
N VAL A 127 19.57 -4.19 4.29
CA VAL A 127 19.99 -5.41 5.01
C VAL A 127 20.00 -6.56 4.03
N ASP A 128 21.17 -6.91 3.55
CA ASP A 128 21.36 -7.88 2.49
C ASP A 128 21.67 -9.28 3.04
N ALA A 129 20.69 -10.16 2.93
CA ALA A 129 20.77 -11.56 3.28
C ALA A 129 20.91 -12.49 2.03
N SER A 130 21.21 -11.93 0.85
CA SER A 130 21.33 -12.68 -0.40
C SER A 130 22.46 -13.72 -0.33
N ASP A 131 22.32 -14.82 -1.03
CA ASP A 131 23.34 -15.85 -1.16
C ASP A 131 24.47 -15.43 -2.12
N ASP A 132 25.52 -16.25 -2.21
CA ASP A 132 26.69 -15.96 -3.03
C ASP A 132 26.39 -15.93 -4.54
N ALA A 133 25.36 -16.66 -4.98
CA ALA A 133 24.96 -16.66 -6.39
C ALA A 133 24.39 -15.28 -6.82
N HIS A 134 23.90 -14.48 -5.84
CA HIS A 134 23.36 -13.14 -6.05
C HIS A 134 24.31 -12.01 -5.57
N GLY A 135 25.60 -12.27 -5.48
CA GLY A 135 26.63 -11.31 -5.01
C GLY A 135 26.71 -10.02 -5.82
N GLU A 136 26.06 -9.95 -6.97
CA GLU A 136 25.92 -8.71 -7.76
C GLU A 136 25.06 -7.66 -7.05
N VAL A 137 24.03 -8.07 -6.30
CA VAL A 137 23.19 -7.19 -5.49
C VAL A 137 23.99 -6.56 -4.37
N SER A 138 24.80 -7.37 -3.68
CA SER A 138 25.70 -6.91 -2.61
C SER A 138 26.69 -5.85 -3.13
N ARG A 139 27.33 -6.10 -4.27
CA ARG A 139 28.24 -5.13 -4.91
C ARG A 139 27.51 -3.84 -5.30
N ARG A 140 26.28 -3.95 -5.81
CA ARG A 140 25.49 -2.79 -6.20
C ARG A 140 25.05 -1.97 -4.98
N ALA A 141 24.64 -2.61 -3.89
CA ALA A 141 24.28 -1.95 -2.63
C ALA A 141 25.48 -1.17 -2.04
N GLN A 142 26.66 -1.78 -2.03
CA GLN A 142 27.90 -1.10 -1.61
C GLN A 142 28.21 0.13 -2.47
N GLN A 143 28.02 0.04 -3.79
CA GLN A 143 28.20 1.18 -4.71
C GLN A 143 27.24 2.33 -4.43
N TYR A 144 25.99 2.05 -4.06
CA TYR A 144 25.03 3.07 -3.66
C TYR A 144 25.42 3.71 -2.33
N ALA A 145 25.77 2.91 -1.32
CA ALA A 145 26.19 3.41 -0.02
C ALA A 145 27.46 4.27 -0.09
N ALA A 146 28.42 3.90 -0.96
CA ALA A 146 29.63 4.69 -1.18
C ALA A 146 29.36 6.07 -1.84
N LYS A 147 28.26 6.22 -2.57
CA LYS A 147 27.91 7.46 -3.31
C LYS A 147 26.92 8.36 -2.59
N ASP A 148 26.14 7.85 -1.66
CA ASP A 148 25.13 8.61 -0.90
C ASP A 148 25.20 8.21 0.57
N SER A 149 25.68 9.13 1.40
CA SER A 149 25.89 8.90 2.83
C SER A 149 24.61 8.61 3.62
N ARG A 150 23.44 8.83 3.02
CA ARG A 150 22.15 8.49 3.62
C ARG A 150 21.79 7.01 3.43
N ILE A 151 22.57 6.27 2.64
CA ILE A 151 22.36 4.83 2.39
C ILE A 151 23.34 4.06 3.25
N THR A 152 22.81 3.22 4.13
CA THR A 152 23.59 2.26 4.92
C THR A 152 23.40 0.85 4.36
N TYR A 153 24.47 0.08 4.32
CA TYR A 153 24.48 -1.28 3.83
C TYR A 153 25.06 -2.22 4.88
N GLN A 154 24.36 -3.29 5.14
CA GLN A 154 24.82 -4.36 6.02
C GLN A 154 24.59 -5.71 5.34
N LYS A 155 25.65 -6.52 5.23
CA LYS A 155 25.56 -7.93 4.84
C LYS A 155 25.32 -8.77 6.08
N ILE A 156 24.34 -9.67 6.02
CA ILE A 156 24.03 -10.61 7.10
C ILE A 156 23.85 -12.02 6.53
N GLU A 157 23.87 -13.02 7.39
CA GLU A 157 23.39 -14.35 7.09
C GLU A 157 21.86 -14.36 7.09
N ASN A 158 21.25 -15.08 6.14
CA ASN A 158 19.79 -15.14 6.03
C ASN A 158 19.19 -15.97 7.19
N GLN A 159 18.43 -15.30 8.03
CA GLN A 159 17.70 -15.89 9.16
C GLN A 159 16.16 -15.79 8.99
N GLY A 160 15.70 -15.52 7.77
CA GLY A 160 14.28 -15.27 7.47
C GLY A 160 13.91 -13.78 7.50
N ILE A 161 12.76 -13.48 6.88
CA ILE A 161 12.36 -12.10 6.64
C ILE A 161 12.18 -11.30 7.93
N ALA A 162 11.61 -11.90 8.97
CA ALA A 162 11.39 -11.26 10.26
C ALA A 162 12.73 -10.85 10.93
N ALA A 163 13.69 -11.79 11.03
CA ALA A 163 15.00 -11.52 11.62
C ALA A 163 15.81 -10.51 10.79
N ASN A 164 15.78 -10.63 9.46
CA ASN A 164 16.46 -9.69 8.56
C ASN A 164 15.89 -8.27 8.69
N THR A 165 14.57 -8.12 8.83
CA THR A 165 13.92 -6.83 9.05
C THR A 165 14.27 -6.25 10.43
N THR A 166 14.32 -7.08 11.46
CA THR A 166 14.74 -6.69 12.82
C THR A 166 16.16 -6.13 12.83
N ALA A 167 17.09 -6.77 12.10
CA ALA A 167 18.43 -6.23 11.92
C ALA A 167 18.41 -4.84 11.26
N GLY A 168 17.50 -4.63 10.32
CA GLY A 168 17.28 -3.32 9.71
C GLY A 168 16.73 -2.27 10.70
N PHE A 169 15.81 -2.65 11.57
CA PHE A 169 15.32 -1.76 12.63
C PHE A 169 16.44 -1.36 13.60
N ALA A 170 17.31 -2.30 13.94
CA ALA A 170 18.47 -2.02 14.80
C ALA A 170 19.49 -1.05 14.14
N ALA A 171 19.67 -1.13 12.82
CA ALA A 171 20.57 -0.26 12.06
C ALA A 171 19.94 1.10 11.70
N ALA A 172 18.63 1.26 11.85
CA ALA A 172 17.92 2.49 11.55
C ALA A 172 18.15 3.54 12.66
N THR A 173 18.41 4.79 12.27
CA THR A 173 18.70 5.91 13.18
C THR A 173 17.61 6.98 13.20
N GLY A 174 16.63 6.88 12.32
CA GLY A 174 15.53 7.85 12.20
C GLY A 174 14.54 7.78 13.34
N GLY A 175 13.90 8.93 13.61
CA GLY A 175 12.80 9.03 14.57
C GLY A 175 11.52 8.36 14.09
N TYR A 176 11.39 8.13 12.77
CA TYR A 176 10.35 7.33 12.14
C TYR A 176 10.95 6.27 11.26
N LEU A 177 10.24 5.16 11.11
CA LEU A 177 10.63 4.03 10.28
C LEU A 177 9.56 3.76 9.23
N ALA A 178 9.99 3.34 8.04
CA ALA A 178 9.13 2.87 6.97
C ALA A 178 9.64 1.50 6.49
N LEU A 179 8.75 0.58 6.18
CA LEU A 179 9.11 -0.67 5.51
C LEU A 179 8.92 -0.52 4.00
N LEU A 180 9.89 -1.03 3.26
CA LEU A 180 9.83 -1.07 1.80
C LEU A 180 10.39 -2.41 1.34
N ASP A 181 9.65 -3.11 0.50
CA ASP A 181 10.09 -4.36 -0.08
C ASP A 181 11.17 -4.12 -1.16
N HIS A 182 12.11 -5.05 -1.24
CA HIS A 182 13.31 -4.90 -2.08
C HIS A 182 13.05 -4.86 -3.59
N ASP A 183 11.84 -5.21 -4.03
CA ASP A 183 11.39 -5.26 -5.41
C ASP A 183 10.33 -4.19 -5.75
N ASP A 184 9.89 -3.41 -4.77
CA ASP A 184 8.84 -2.41 -4.88
C ASP A 184 9.38 -0.98 -5.12
N VAL A 185 8.47 -0.02 -5.24
CA VAL A 185 8.82 1.35 -5.61
C VAL A 185 7.96 2.37 -4.86
N LEU A 186 8.57 3.41 -4.29
CA LEU A 186 7.84 4.53 -3.70
C LEU A 186 7.49 5.59 -4.75
N TYR A 187 6.32 6.23 -4.57
CA TYR A 187 6.02 7.47 -5.27
C TYR A 187 6.98 8.58 -4.80
N PRO A 188 7.35 9.53 -5.69
CA PRO A 188 8.41 10.51 -5.39
C PRO A 188 8.07 11.50 -4.27
N ASN A 189 6.80 11.62 -3.88
CA ASN A 189 6.32 12.45 -2.78
C ASN A 189 5.97 11.65 -1.52
N ALA A 190 6.20 10.36 -1.48
CA ALA A 190 5.71 9.49 -0.42
C ALA A 190 6.17 9.95 0.98
N LEU A 191 7.47 10.13 1.18
CA LEU A 191 8.00 10.57 2.47
C LEU A 191 7.60 12.01 2.82
N PHE A 192 7.42 12.88 1.83
CA PHE A 192 6.93 14.25 2.06
C PHE A 192 5.51 14.24 2.63
N GLU A 193 4.59 13.50 2.02
CA GLU A 193 3.20 13.39 2.48
C GLU A 193 3.12 12.75 3.88
N CYS A 194 3.93 11.71 4.14
CA CYS A 194 4.00 11.09 5.46
C CYS A 194 4.45 12.10 6.52
N VAL A 195 5.58 12.78 6.32
CA VAL A 195 6.11 13.75 7.29
C VAL A 195 5.19 14.95 7.46
N GLN A 196 4.59 15.44 6.38
CA GLN A 196 3.62 16.53 6.47
C GLN A 196 2.39 16.13 7.31
N THR A 197 1.88 14.92 7.11
CA THR A 197 0.75 14.38 7.89
C THR A 197 1.13 14.23 9.36
N ILE A 198 2.30 13.64 9.64
CA ILE A 198 2.82 13.50 11.00
C ILE A 198 2.89 14.86 11.70
N GLN A 199 3.45 15.88 11.04
CA GLN A 199 3.57 17.22 11.62
C GLN A 199 2.24 17.91 11.84
N LYS A 200 1.28 17.73 10.94
CA LYS A 200 -0.04 18.32 11.08
C LYS A 200 -0.89 17.69 12.17
N THR A 201 -0.74 16.39 12.37
CA THR A 201 -1.68 15.61 13.18
C THR A 201 -1.08 15.14 14.49
N GLY A 202 0.25 15.04 14.58
CA GLY A 202 0.95 14.41 15.69
C GLY A 202 0.84 12.88 15.66
N ALA A 203 0.53 12.29 14.51
CA ALA A 203 0.40 10.84 14.36
C ALA A 203 1.74 10.14 14.61
N ASP A 204 1.68 9.04 15.33
CA ASP A 204 2.81 8.13 15.54
C ASP A 204 2.78 6.91 14.62
N PHE A 205 1.65 6.71 13.91
CA PHE A 205 1.49 5.75 12.82
C PHE A 205 0.73 6.37 11.65
N VAL A 206 1.27 6.30 10.44
CA VAL A 206 0.57 6.71 9.21
C VAL A 206 0.67 5.61 8.16
N TYR A 207 -0.35 5.47 7.33
CA TYR A 207 -0.35 4.55 6.20
C TYR A 207 -1.03 5.19 4.98
N SER A 208 -0.74 4.66 3.80
CA SER A 208 -1.25 5.19 2.53
C SER A 208 -1.93 4.14 1.67
N ASP A 209 -2.62 4.59 0.63
CA ASP A 209 -3.08 3.72 -0.45
C ASP A 209 -1.90 3.21 -1.29
N GLU A 210 -2.13 2.14 -2.03
CA GLU A 210 -1.15 1.53 -2.91
C GLU A 210 -1.75 1.11 -4.26
N ILE A 211 -0.87 0.85 -5.21
CA ILE A 211 -1.23 0.36 -6.54
C ILE A 211 -0.39 -0.88 -6.86
N VAL A 212 -1.01 -1.86 -7.48
CA VAL A 212 -0.31 -3.04 -8.00
C VAL A 212 0.00 -2.81 -9.48
N LEU A 213 1.27 -2.91 -9.85
CA LEU A 213 1.72 -2.86 -11.23
C LEU A 213 2.44 -4.15 -11.62
N SER A 214 2.47 -4.45 -12.93
CA SER A 214 3.26 -5.56 -13.48
C SER A 214 4.75 -5.45 -13.17
N ALA A 215 5.50 -6.54 -13.37
CA ALA A 215 6.95 -6.61 -13.12
C ALA A 215 7.77 -5.50 -13.82
N ASP A 216 7.32 -5.04 -14.98
CA ASP A 216 7.96 -3.95 -15.73
C ASP A 216 7.39 -2.56 -15.38
N LEU A 217 6.45 -2.47 -14.44
CA LEU A 217 5.76 -1.27 -13.97
C LEU A 217 4.93 -0.56 -15.06
N LYS A 218 4.42 -1.29 -16.04
CA LYS A 218 3.66 -0.69 -17.14
C LYS A 218 2.17 -0.98 -17.07
N GLN A 219 1.79 -2.18 -16.65
CA GLN A 219 0.39 -2.61 -16.64
C GLN A 219 -0.19 -2.51 -15.25
N LEU A 220 -1.43 -2.02 -15.17
CA LEU A 220 -2.18 -1.90 -13.94
C LEU A 220 -2.73 -3.27 -13.54
N GLY A 221 -2.35 -3.75 -12.35
CA GLY A 221 -2.96 -4.90 -11.70
C GLY A 221 -4.19 -4.51 -10.89
N GLY A 222 -4.13 -3.40 -10.16
CA GLY A 222 -5.24 -2.89 -9.37
C GLY A 222 -4.86 -1.75 -8.45
N TYR A 223 -5.89 -1.11 -7.85
CA TYR A 223 -5.75 -0.14 -6.77
C TYR A 223 -6.19 -0.78 -5.47
N HIS A 224 -5.43 -0.54 -4.42
CA HIS A 224 -5.84 -0.83 -3.05
C HIS A 224 -6.10 0.48 -2.32
N PHE A 225 -7.31 1.01 -2.46
CA PHE A 225 -7.81 2.12 -1.66
C PHE A 225 -8.23 1.59 -0.29
N LYS A 226 -7.69 2.17 0.76
CA LYS A 226 -7.82 1.67 2.11
C LYS A 226 -8.86 2.49 2.88
N PRO A 227 -9.58 1.89 3.84
CA PRO A 227 -10.42 2.66 4.74
C PRO A 227 -9.59 3.45 5.76
N ASP A 228 -10.21 4.39 6.44
CA ASP A 228 -9.69 4.92 7.69
C ASP A 228 -9.53 3.77 8.70
N PHE A 229 -8.67 3.93 9.71
CA PHE A 229 -8.32 2.83 10.59
C PHE A 229 -9.55 2.16 11.23
N ALA A 230 -9.65 0.86 11.02
CA ALA A 230 -10.75 0.01 11.49
C ALA A 230 -10.16 -1.29 12.06
N PRO A 231 -10.10 -1.43 13.40
CA PRO A 231 -9.40 -2.54 14.05
C PRO A 231 -10.02 -3.91 13.74
N ASP A 232 -11.33 -4.02 13.66
CA ASP A 232 -11.99 -5.28 13.33
C ASP A 232 -11.77 -5.67 11.87
N TYR A 233 -11.73 -4.68 10.96
CA TYR A 233 -11.40 -4.93 9.57
C TYR A 233 -9.93 -5.35 9.40
N LEU A 234 -9.01 -4.75 10.19
CA LEU A 234 -7.60 -5.16 10.20
C LEU A 234 -7.42 -6.61 10.69
N ARG A 235 -8.22 -7.07 11.65
CA ARG A 235 -8.26 -8.48 12.04
C ARG A 235 -8.79 -9.38 10.94
N GLY A 236 -9.73 -8.85 10.13
CA GLY A 236 -10.31 -9.60 9.01
C GLY A 236 -9.38 -9.72 7.80
N VAL A 237 -8.54 -8.73 7.56
CA VAL A 237 -7.56 -8.71 6.46
C VAL A 237 -6.48 -7.68 6.76
N ASN A 238 -5.21 -8.00 6.46
CA ASN A 238 -4.15 -7.01 6.53
C ASN A 238 -4.28 -6.00 5.39
N PHE A 239 -5.15 -5.00 5.56
CA PHE A 239 -5.39 -3.98 4.54
C PHE A 239 -4.34 -2.86 4.55
N ILE A 240 -3.56 -2.71 5.63
CA ILE A 240 -2.56 -1.63 5.74
C ILE A 240 -1.35 -1.90 4.87
N THR A 241 -0.77 -3.12 4.92
CA THR A 241 0.40 -3.57 4.17
C THR A 241 1.45 -2.46 3.91
N HIS A 242 1.36 -1.74 2.80
CA HIS A 242 2.30 -0.71 2.34
C HIS A 242 1.53 0.58 1.97
N LEU A 243 2.06 1.77 2.09
CA LEU A 243 3.23 2.16 2.87
C LEU A 243 2.79 2.36 4.32
N ALA A 244 3.49 1.76 5.27
CA ALA A 244 3.31 2.04 6.68
C ALA A 244 4.55 2.79 7.20
N VAL A 245 4.32 3.90 7.95
CA VAL A 245 5.38 4.69 8.60
C VAL A 245 5.01 4.90 10.05
N PHE A 246 5.91 4.57 10.94
CA PHE A 246 5.67 4.59 12.39
C PHE A 246 6.85 5.15 13.17
N SER A 247 6.58 5.72 14.34
CA SER A 247 7.62 6.32 15.17
C SER A 247 8.51 5.27 15.84
N ARG A 248 9.75 5.63 16.13
CA ARG A 248 10.68 4.77 16.87
C ARG A 248 10.13 4.40 18.25
N PRO A 249 9.62 5.35 19.08
CA PRO A 249 9.03 4.98 20.35
C PRO A 249 7.86 4.00 20.24
N LEU A 250 7.08 4.10 19.17
CA LEU A 250 5.97 3.16 18.92
C LEU A 250 6.50 1.76 18.60
N LEU A 251 7.54 1.63 17.78
CA LEU A 251 8.18 0.34 17.52
C LEU A 251 8.76 -0.26 18.80
N ASP A 252 9.43 0.55 19.62
CA ASP A 252 10.02 0.10 20.87
C ASP A 252 8.94 -0.40 21.86
N ALA A 253 7.79 0.25 21.90
CA ALA A 253 6.64 -0.17 22.72
C ALA A 253 5.91 -1.40 22.19
N ALA A 254 5.87 -1.59 20.86
CA ALA A 254 5.23 -2.73 20.21
C ALA A 254 6.14 -3.97 20.17
N GLY A 255 7.46 -3.77 20.27
CA GLY A 255 8.49 -4.78 20.01
C GLY A 255 8.73 -5.00 18.51
N ALA A 256 9.97 -5.27 18.14
CA ALA A 256 10.33 -5.74 16.80
C ALA A 256 9.85 -7.20 16.59
N TYR A 257 10.21 -7.82 15.46
CA TYR A 257 9.94 -9.25 15.26
C TYR A 257 10.83 -10.09 16.18
N GLU A 258 10.23 -10.78 17.13
CA GLU A 258 10.97 -11.56 18.14
C GLU A 258 11.10 -13.04 17.79
N SER A 259 10.27 -13.56 16.88
CA SER A 259 10.26 -14.97 16.53
C SER A 259 9.85 -15.22 15.07
N SER A 260 10.20 -16.41 14.56
CA SER A 260 9.73 -16.92 13.27
C SER A 260 8.31 -17.50 13.33
N GLU A 261 7.63 -17.39 14.47
CA GLU A 261 6.28 -17.95 14.69
C GLU A 261 5.26 -17.41 13.70
N PHE A 262 5.44 -16.14 13.28
CA PHE A 262 4.54 -15.44 12.37
C PHE A 262 5.09 -15.33 10.95
N ASP A 263 6.13 -16.08 10.60
CA ASP A 263 6.67 -16.08 9.23
C ASP A 263 5.57 -16.40 8.22
N GLY A 264 5.44 -15.53 7.21
CA GLY A 264 4.37 -15.53 6.22
C GLY A 264 3.19 -14.60 6.54
N ALA A 265 3.09 -14.11 7.79
CA ALA A 265 2.16 -13.07 8.24
C ALA A 265 2.85 -12.10 9.23
N GLN A 266 4.18 -12.00 9.16
CA GLN A 266 4.99 -11.16 10.05
C GLN A 266 4.61 -9.68 9.96
N ASP A 267 4.30 -9.20 8.77
CA ASP A 267 3.83 -7.84 8.52
C ASP A 267 2.47 -7.57 9.20
N HIS A 268 1.54 -8.52 9.11
CA HIS A 268 0.25 -8.42 9.79
C HIS A 268 0.42 -8.39 11.31
N ASP A 269 1.23 -9.31 11.88
CA ASP A 269 1.54 -9.32 13.32
C ASP A 269 2.14 -7.99 13.79
N LEU A 270 3.15 -7.47 13.06
CA LEU A 270 3.76 -6.18 13.42
C LEU A 270 2.73 -5.04 13.38
N ILE A 271 1.93 -4.95 12.32
CA ILE A 271 0.91 -3.90 12.18
C ILE A 271 -0.14 -4.01 13.29
N LEU A 272 -0.57 -5.22 13.65
CA LEU A 272 -1.49 -5.44 14.78
C LEU A 272 -0.88 -4.91 16.08
N ARG A 273 0.38 -5.24 16.38
CA ARG A 273 1.07 -4.77 17.61
C ARG A 273 1.32 -3.26 17.61
N LEU A 274 1.71 -2.68 16.48
CA LEU A 274 1.89 -1.23 16.35
C LEU A 274 0.56 -0.50 16.57
N THR A 275 -0.53 -0.96 15.94
CA THR A 275 -1.84 -0.31 16.06
C THR A 275 -2.49 -0.48 17.43
N GLU A 276 -2.11 -1.51 18.22
CA GLU A 276 -2.49 -1.64 19.62
C GLU A 276 -1.89 -0.56 20.52
N LYS A 277 -0.70 -0.07 20.19
CA LYS A 277 0.08 0.87 21.00
C LYS A 277 0.07 2.30 20.47
N ALA A 278 -0.35 2.50 19.22
CA ALA A 278 -0.39 3.81 18.61
C ALA A 278 -1.33 4.76 19.34
N HIS A 279 -0.84 5.98 19.59
CA HIS A 279 -1.66 7.05 20.13
C HIS A 279 -2.54 7.68 19.07
N LYS A 280 -2.02 7.78 17.86
CA LYS A 280 -2.75 8.37 16.74
C LYS A 280 -2.36 7.75 15.41
N ILE A 281 -3.35 7.18 14.75
CA ILE A 281 -3.22 6.55 13.43
C ILE A 281 -3.89 7.44 12.39
N GLU A 282 -3.19 7.74 11.29
CA GLU A 282 -3.73 8.55 10.19
C GLU A 282 -3.61 7.82 8.85
N HIS A 283 -4.68 7.86 8.09
CA HIS A 283 -4.71 7.36 6.71
C HIS A 283 -4.45 8.49 5.73
N ILE A 284 -3.41 8.36 4.91
CA ILE A 284 -3.10 9.27 3.83
C ILE A 284 -3.82 8.76 2.57
N LYS A 285 -4.94 9.39 2.21
CA LYS A 285 -5.81 9.02 1.08
C LYS A 285 -5.15 9.35 -0.27
N GLN A 286 -3.95 8.83 -0.47
CA GLN A 286 -3.15 8.99 -1.68
C GLN A 286 -2.38 7.71 -1.95
N VAL A 287 -2.23 7.36 -3.23
CA VAL A 287 -1.35 6.26 -3.65
C VAL A 287 0.10 6.73 -3.52
N LEU A 288 0.83 6.15 -2.57
CA LEU A 288 2.23 6.48 -2.29
C LEU A 288 3.19 5.31 -2.48
N TYR A 289 2.67 4.12 -2.76
CA TYR A 289 3.42 2.88 -2.90
C TYR A 289 3.03 2.12 -4.17
N ILE A 290 3.99 1.54 -4.83
CA ILE A 290 3.81 0.67 -5.99
C ILE A 290 4.25 -0.73 -5.62
N TRP A 291 3.29 -1.62 -5.46
CA TRP A 291 3.50 -3.04 -5.28
C TRP A 291 3.73 -3.72 -6.63
N ARG A 292 4.87 -4.39 -6.77
CA ARG A 292 5.23 -5.05 -8.02
C ARG A 292 4.67 -6.47 -8.08
N GLY A 293 3.75 -6.73 -9.01
CA GLY A 293 3.25 -8.08 -9.29
C GLY A 293 4.20 -8.84 -10.21
N HIS A 294 4.77 -9.94 -9.72
CA HIS A 294 5.55 -10.90 -10.51
C HIS A 294 5.40 -12.31 -9.94
N ALA A 295 5.86 -13.33 -10.68
CA ALA A 295 5.63 -14.73 -10.32
C ALA A 295 6.18 -15.16 -8.93
N GLY A 296 7.12 -14.40 -8.37
CA GLY A 296 7.68 -14.64 -7.03
C GLY A 296 7.05 -13.77 -5.93
N SER A 297 6.16 -12.83 -6.28
CA SER A 297 5.54 -11.93 -5.31
C SER A 297 4.26 -12.54 -4.71
N THR A 298 3.93 -12.14 -3.48
CA THR A 298 2.64 -12.49 -2.85
C THR A 298 1.44 -11.91 -3.60
N ALA A 299 1.65 -10.88 -4.42
CA ALA A 299 0.62 -10.33 -5.32
C ALA A 299 0.12 -11.33 -6.39
N ALA A 300 0.90 -12.38 -6.68
CA ALA A 300 0.53 -13.41 -7.64
C ALA A 300 -0.47 -14.47 -7.10
N GLY A 301 -0.84 -14.40 -5.82
CA GLY A 301 -1.85 -15.26 -5.18
C GLY A 301 -1.38 -15.90 -3.89
N MET A 302 -2.20 -15.82 -2.84
CA MET A 302 -1.95 -16.46 -1.55
C MET A 302 -2.33 -17.94 -1.51
N GLU A 303 -2.93 -18.48 -2.56
CA GLU A 303 -3.37 -19.88 -2.65
C GLU A 303 -2.21 -20.89 -2.46
N ALA A 304 -0.97 -20.45 -2.64
CA ALA A 304 0.21 -21.32 -2.61
C ALA A 304 0.88 -21.46 -1.23
N LYS A 305 0.39 -20.80 -0.16
CA LYS A 305 1.13 -20.74 1.12
C LYS A 305 0.25 -21.05 2.35
N PRO A 306 -0.15 -22.32 2.60
CA PRO A 306 -0.96 -22.69 3.77
C PRO A 306 -0.34 -22.26 5.12
N TYR A 307 1.00 -22.23 5.21
CA TYR A 307 1.69 -21.79 6.42
C TYR A 307 1.44 -20.31 6.74
N ALA A 308 1.29 -19.46 5.72
CA ALA A 308 1.02 -18.03 5.91
C ALA A 308 -0.40 -17.80 6.46
N ILE A 309 -1.38 -18.61 6.03
CA ILE A 309 -2.74 -18.57 6.57
C ILE A 309 -2.72 -18.92 8.05
N ALA A 310 -2.06 -20.02 8.42
CA ALA A 310 -1.95 -20.43 9.81
C ALA A 310 -1.17 -19.39 10.66
N ALA A 311 -0.16 -18.74 10.11
CA ALA A 311 0.56 -17.66 10.77
C ALA A 311 -0.36 -16.44 11.01
N GLY A 312 -1.22 -16.07 10.05
CA GLY A 312 -2.20 -15.00 10.19
C GLY A 312 -3.23 -15.29 11.31
N GLU A 313 -3.75 -16.53 11.37
CA GLU A 313 -4.64 -16.94 12.45
C GLU A 313 -3.95 -16.80 13.83
N ARG A 314 -2.68 -17.23 13.95
CA ARG A 314 -1.91 -17.07 15.19
C ARG A 314 -1.67 -15.62 15.56
N ALA A 315 -1.32 -14.75 14.58
CA ALA A 315 -1.10 -13.33 14.80
C ALA A 315 -2.35 -12.64 15.36
N ILE A 316 -3.52 -12.94 14.79
CA ILE A 316 -4.81 -12.40 15.27
C ILE A 316 -5.15 -12.97 16.64
N ALA A 317 -4.98 -14.26 16.87
CA ALA A 317 -5.23 -14.89 18.17
C ALA A 317 -4.34 -14.29 19.27
N ALA A 318 -3.05 -14.07 18.97
CA ALA A 318 -2.13 -13.39 19.88
C ALA A 318 -2.58 -11.95 20.19
N GLN A 319 -3.10 -11.20 19.20
CA GLN A 319 -3.68 -9.88 19.44
C GLN A 319 -4.89 -9.96 20.36
N LEU A 320 -5.84 -10.85 20.08
CA LEU A 320 -7.03 -11.02 20.94
C LEU A 320 -6.63 -11.30 22.40
N GLN A 321 -5.64 -12.15 22.60
CA GLN A 321 -5.10 -12.48 23.93
C GLN A 321 -4.48 -11.24 24.61
N ARG A 322 -3.63 -10.47 23.92
CA ARG A 322 -2.99 -9.24 24.46
C ARG A 322 -4.02 -8.19 24.87
N LEU A 323 -5.12 -8.10 24.12
CA LEU A 323 -6.20 -7.14 24.37
C LEU A 323 -7.26 -7.66 25.37
N GLY A 324 -7.15 -8.90 25.83
CA GLY A 324 -8.16 -9.52 26.70
C GLY A 324 -9.54 -9.67 26.03
N LEU A 325 -9.57 -9.81 24.72
CA LEU A 325 -10.80 -9.99 23.93
C LEU A 325 -11.06 -11.50 23.75
N PRO A 326 -12.04 -12.07 24.45
CA PRO A 326 -12.37 -13.48 24.29
C PRO A 326 -12.93 -13.74 22.89
N GLY A 327 -12.31 -14.66 22.16
CA GLY A 327 -12.69 -14.95 20.78
C GLY A 327 -11.66 -15.84 20.07
N ARG A 328 -11.96 -16.20 18.85
CA ARG A 328 -11.09 -17.00 18.00
C ARG A 328 -11.04 -16.46 16.57
N ALA A 329 -9.86 -16.49 15.97
CA ALA A 329 -9.66 -16.22 14.55
C ALA A 329 -9.77 -17.53 13.77
N MET A 330 -10.32 -17.46 12.56
CA MET A 330 -10.43 -18.57 11.62
C MET A 330 -10.25 -18.03 10.22
N ALA A 331 -9.48 -18.74 9.38
CA ALA A 331 -9.40 -18.41 7.95
C ALA A 331 -10.75 -18.58 7.26
N VAL A 332 -11.02 -17.74 6.28
CA VAL A 332 -12.21 -17.86 5.41
C VAL A 332 -11.88 -18.82 4.27
N PRO A 333 -12.58 -19.95 4.12
CA PRO A 333 -12.18 -21.03 3.19
C PRO A 333 -12.00 -20.58 1.74
N ASP A 334 -12.88 -19.70 1.23
CA ASP A 334 -12.90 -19.28 -0.18
C ASP A 334 -12.25 -17.90 -0.40
N ALA A 335 -11.55 -17.37 0.62
CA ALA A 335 -10.89 -16.06 0.55
C ALA A 335 -9.52 -16.11 1.24
N PRO A 336 -8.47 -16.62 0.56
CA PRO A 336 -7.13 -16.72 1.12
C PRO A 336 -6.63 -15.36 1.63
N GLY A 337 -6.14 -15.33 2.90
CA GLY A 337 -5.71 -14.10 3.57
C GLY A 337 -6.82 -13.27 4.22
N ALA A 338 -8.07 -13.72 4.11
CA ALA A 338 -9.16 -13.20 4.91
C ALA A 338 -9.43 -14.09 6.13
N PHE A 339 -9.79 -13.45 7.23
CA PHE A 339 -10.05 -14.09 8.51
C PHE A 339 -11.39 -13.64 9.06
N GLN A 340 -12.07 -14.54 9.77
CA GLN A 340 -13.25 -14.24 10.57
C GLN A 340 -12.87 -14.32 12.05
N VAL A 341 -13.13 -13.24 12.79
CA VAL A 341 -13.03 -13.26 14.24
C VAL A 341 -14.42 -13.50 14.82
N ARG A 342 -14.55 -14.57 15.63
CA ARG A 342 -15.74 -14.83 16.42
C ARG A 342 -15.47 -14.48 17.87
N TYR A 343 -16.05 -13.37 18.32
CA TYR A 343 -15.99 -12.93 19.71
C TYR A 343 -16.94 -13.76 20.58
N GLU A 344 -16.51 -14.05 21.79
CA GLU A 344 -17.39 -14.64 22.81
C GLU A 344 -18.13 -13.54 23.54
N LEU A 345 -19.45 -13.64 23.62
CA LEU A 345 -20.25 -12.69 24.34
C LEU A 345 -20.13 -12.96 25.84
N THR A 346 -19.62 -12.00 26.60
CA THR A 346 -19.44 -12.09 28.04
C THR A 346 -20.74 -11.76 28.83
N GLY A 347 -21.85 -11.51 28.12
CA GLY A 347 -23.16 -11.17 28.70
C GLY A 347 -24.29 -11.29 27.68
N ARG A 348 -25.45 -10.80 28.07
CA ARG A 348 -26.63 -10.69 27.21
C ARG A 348 -27.00 -9.21 27.05
N PRO A 349 -26.32 -8.46 26.16
CA PRO A 349 -26.65 -7.07 25.95
C PRO A 349 -28.04 -6.92 25.32
N LEU A 350 -28.77 -5.88 25.75
CA LEU A 350 -30.01 -5.50 25.09
C LEU A 350 -29.65 -4.85 23.73
N ILE A 351 -30.24 -5.40 22.68
CA ILE A 351 -30.06 -4.85 21.32
C ILE A 351 -31.40 -4.22 20.90
N SER A 352 -31.35 -2.95 20.53
CA SER A 352 -32.51 -2.26 19.94
C SER A 352 -32.38 -2.30 18.41
N VAL A 353 -33.35 -2.93 17.76
CA VAL A 353 -33.43 -2.93 16.30
C VAL A 353 -34.37 -1.78 15.89
N LEU A 354 -33.81 -0.82 15.14
CA LEU A 354 -34.56 0.32 14.63
C LEU A 354 -34.86 0.06 13.15
N ILE A 355 -36.13 -0.08 12.82
CA ILE A 355 -36.60 -0.32 11.44
C ILE A 355 -37.36 0.93 10.99
N PRO A 356 -36.72 1.81 10.16
CA PRO A 356 -37.46 2.90 9.54
C PRO A 356 -38.40 2.31 8.50
N ASN A 357 -39.72 2.44 8.74
CA ASN A 357 -40.75 1.99 7.80
C ASN A 357 -41.66 3.15 7.42
N LYS A 358 -42.06 3.23 6.15
CA LYS A 358 -43.07 4.12 5.63
C LYS A 358 -43.95 3.36 4.65
N ASP A 359 -45.20 3.05 5.11
CA ASP A 359 -46.27 2.46 4.29
C ASP A 359 -45.97 1.06 3.68
N HIS A 360 -45.07 0.31 4.29
CA HIS A 360 -44.65 -1.05 3.87
C HIS A 360 -44.84 -2.04 5.03
N THR A 361 -46.08 -2.19 5.55
CA THR A 361 -46.38 -3.09 6.67
C THR A 361 -46.16 -4.56 6.31
N ASP A 362 -46.43 -4.94 5.06
CA ASP A 362 -46.32 -6.32 4.58
C ASP A 362 -44.83 -6.80 4.48
N ASP A 363 -43.87 -5.89 4.54
CA ASP A 363 -42.43 -6.22 4.55
C ASP A 363 -41.89 -6.49 5.96
N LEU A 364 -42.72 -6.34 7.00
CA LEU A 364 -42.34 -6.51 8.42
C LEU A 364 -42.78 -7.85 9.01
N ASP A 365 -43.62 -8.60 8.33
CA ASP A 365 -44.09 -9.94 8.68
C ASP A 365 -43.17 -11.02 8.09
#